data_29e5d260b6bfc2c1a75e0e89c2253585
#
_entry.id   29e5d260b6bfc2c1a75e0e89c2253585
#
_cell.length_a   1.000
_cell.length_b   1.000
_cell.length_c   1.000
_cell.angle_alpha   90.00
_cell.angle_beta   90.00
_cell.angle_gamma   90.00
#
_symmetry.space_group_name_H-M   'P 1'
#
loop_
_entity.id
_entity.type
_entity.pdbx_description
1 polymer ?
#
loop_
_entity_poly.entity_id
_entity_poly.type
_entity_poly.pdbx_seq_one_letter_code
_entity_poly.pdbx_strand_id
1 'polypeptide(L)'
;MHARKILQSAAVLALSAALTLPAGPAQAAAGPNTDFNGDGYNDLAVGSPSYPGYPGTKNSGLVAVLFGGPDGLTYNRHIIRPAPGCTAGGLPCEAWGVNLSAADVDADGRTDLISRGHYDLQVDSWTSQGTATIERRVYGHRTAPWRLMSGQFDDQPGTDIVGPTRGGYWFSVGGWYNRSANLLFTDFADDSYLTKETSAASGDLDGDGKLEIAVVAGRHSGAGELGPHLWLIDDPHRPQVQLTTLGSPSTCTSPPSYGQGCPKADSEVAMGNVNGDGHDDLVMLTPSTASLQVWYGRATGPSSAPGYTVDLSSLATSAELGPGLAVGDVNGDGWAEIVIGASKATVSGHSEAGAVMVIPGSATGPVIKRAQLVTQDGIGPVGGTALADPIAEQSKPGDRFGQAITITDLTGDGKGEVIVGAPAKNGGSGMLAVLFGSATGVLTSTAQAIHPSRYGLNSTQAYFGGVLLK
;
A
#
# COMPACT_ATOMS: atom_id res chain seq x y z
N MET A 1 -72.60 -35.75 40.97
CA MET A 1 -72.80 -34.48 40.30
C MET A 1 -71.47 -33.76 40.29
N HIS A 2 -70.71 -33.86 39.20
CA HIS A 2 -69.37 -33.28 39.08
C HIS A 2 -69.40 -32.23 37.99
N ALA A 3 -69.20 -30.99 38.37
CA ALA A 3 -69.05 -29.87 37.45
C ALA A 3 -67.57 -29.82 36.96
N ARG A 4 -67.31 -29.95 35.69
CA ARG A 4 -66.01 -29.76 35.07
C ARG A 4 -65.84 -28.25 34.77
N LYS A 5 -64.80 -27.66 35.34
CA LYS A 5 -64.29 -26.30 34.93
C LYS A 5 -63.43 -26.45 33.69
N ILE A 6 -63.78 -25.70 32.66
CA ILE A 6 -62.99 -25.52 31.45
C ILE A 6 -62.09 -24.29 31.68
N LEU A 7 -60.78 -24.50 31.71
CA LEU A 7 -59.79 -23.40 31.65
C LEU A 7 -59.56 -23.05 30.17
N GLN A 8 -59.88 -21.83 29.81
CA GLN A 8 -59.45 -21.23 28.54
C GLN A 8 -58.05 -20.61 28.74
N SER A 9 -57.04 -21.14 28.03
CA SER A 9 -55.74 -20.55 27.95
C SER A 9 -55.72 -19.48 26.86
N ALA A 10 -55.55 -18.23 27.22
CA ALA A 10 -55.30 -17.16 26.29
C ALA A 10 -53.78 -17.15 25.92
N ALA A 11 -53.46 -17.45 24.67
CA ALA A 11 -52.12 -17.30 24.14
C ALA A 11 -51.90 -15.80 23.79
N VAL A 12 -50.97 -15.17 24.52
CA VAL A 12 -50.49 -13.83 24.17
C VAL A 12 -49.42 -14.00 23.09
N LEU A 13 -49.72 -13.61 21.86
CA LEU A 13 -48.72 -13.45 20.82
C LEU A 13 -47.94 -12.15 21.11
N ALA A 14 -46.71 -12.30 21.58
CA ALA A 14 -45.76 -11.20 21.62
C ALA A 14 -45.17 -11.00 20.21
N LEU A 15 -45.63 -9.95 19.53
CA LEU A 15 -45.06 -9.49 18.27
C LEU A 15 -43.73 -8.73 18.60
N SER A 16 -42.59 -9.40 18.50
CA SER A 16 -41.27 -8.73 18.56
C SER A 16 -41.02 -8.02 17.23
N ALA A 17 -41.30 -6.73 17.18
CA ALA A 17 -40.79 -5.87 16.12
C ALA A 17 -39.27 -5.78 16.29
N ALA A 18 -38.53 -6.50 15.47
CA ALA A 18 -37.10 -6.27 15.33
C ALA A 18 -36.91 -4.83 14.71
N LEU A 19 -36.49 -3.88 15.52
CA LEU A 19 -35.95 -2.63 14.97
C LEU A 19 -34.69 -3.01 14.21
N THR A 20 -34.76 -3.03 12.88
CA THR A 20 -33.59 -2.94 12.04
C THR A 20 -33.04 -1.54 12.20
N LEU A 21 -32.03 -1.36 13.03
CA LEU A 21 -31.19 -0.17 12.97
C LEU A 21 -30.64 -0.08 11.55
N PRO A 22 -30.63 1.09 10.91
CA PRO A 22 -29.92 1.25 9.65
C PRO A 22 -28.49 0.77 9.90
N ALA A 23 -27.99 -0.09 9.01
CA ALA A 23 -26.57 -0.43 9.01
C ALA A 23 -25.81 0.91 8.99
N GLY A 24 -24.95 1.14 9.98
CA GLY A 24 -24.00 2.25 9.91
C GLY A 24 -23.21 2.15 8.61
N PRO A 25 -22.60 3.22 8.14
CA PRO A 25 -21.74 3.17 6.98
C PRO A 25 -20.77 2.00 7.16
N ALA A 26 -20.58 1.19 6.11
CA ALA A 26 -19.60 0.11 6.16
C ALA A 26 -18.26 0.75 6.54
N GLN A 27 -17.67 0.28 7.62
CA GLN A 27 -16.40 0.82 8.10
C GLN A 27 -15.37 0.53 7.01
N ALA A 28 -14.73 1.57 6.49
CA ALA A 28 -13.62 1.40 5.57
C ALA A 28 -12.56 0.53 6.27
N ALA A 29 -12.05 -0.47 5.59
CA ALA A 29 -11.04 -1.34 6.18
C ALA A 29 -9.81 -0.48 6.55
N ALA A 30 -9.32 -0.61 7.77
CA ALA A 30 -8.15 0.11 8.27
C ALA A 30 -6.83 -0.47 7.69
N GLY A 31 -6.78 -0.69 6.38
CA GLY A 31 -5.65 -1.33 5.71
C GLY A 31 -5.64 -2.87 5.83
N PRO A 32 -4.66 -3.54 5.25
CA PRO A 32 -4.53 -4.99 5.34
C PRO A 32 -4.32 -5.42 6.80
N ASN A 33 -4.89 -6.57 7.19
CA ASN A 33 -4.56 -7.18 8.47
C ASN A 33 -3.08 -7.62 8.43
N THR A 34 -2.26 -7.02 9.26
CA THR A 34 -0.81 -7.28 9.34
C THR A 34 -0.38 -7.77 10.73
N ASP A 35 -1.32 -8.32 11.51
CA ASP A 35 -1.01 -8.94 12.80
C ASP A 35 -0.24 -10.25 12.59
N PHE A 36 1.08 -10.13 12.44
CA PHE A 36 1.95 -11.27 12.19
C PHE A 36 2.13 -12.15 13.43
N ASN A 37 2.07 -11.57 14.61
CA ASN A 37 2.35 -12.28 15.85
C ASN A 37 1.10 -12.81 16.56
N GLY A 38 -0.11 -12.42 16.12
CA GLY A 38 -1.39 -12.85 16.67
C GLY A 38 -1.74 -12.21 18.01
N ASP A 39 -1.26 -10.99 18.30
CA ASP A 39 -1.53 -10.30 19.55
C ASP A 39 -2.70 -9.30 19.48
N GLY A 40 -3.31 -9.17 18.31
CA GLY A 40 -4.50 -8.34 18.05
C GLY A 40 -4.18 -6.93 17.59
N TYR A 41 -2.93 -6.60 17.36
CA TYR A 41 -2.46 -5.32 16.84
C TYR A 41 -1.80 -5.52 15.47
N ASN A 42 -2.07 -4.63 14.53
CA ASN A 42 -1.35 -4.69 13.27
C ASN A 42 0.14 -4.34 13.47
N ASP A 43 0.97 -5.01 12.70
CA ASP A 43 2.41 -4.85 12.69
C ASP A 43 2.86 -4.12 11.44
N LEU A 44 4.10 -3.64 11.42
CA LEU A 44 4.68 -2.95 10.28
C LEU A 44 5.89 -3.71 9.73
N ALA A 45 5.85 -4.10 8.47
CA ALA A 45 7.03 -4.58 7.76
C ALA A 45 7.68 -3.45 6.96
N VAL A 46 9.00 -3.32 7.10
CA VAL A 46 9.84 -2.28 6.50
C VAL A 46 10.97 -2.92 5.70
N GLY A 47 11.00 -2.67 4.40
CA GLY A 47 12.10 -3.08 3.53
C GLY A 47 13.22 -2.05 3.48
N SER A 48 14.44 -2.51 3.50
CA SER A 48 15.66 -1.71 3.34
C SER A 48 16.56 -2.35 2.28
N PRO A 49 16.19 -2.28 0.98
CA PRO A 49 16.87 -3.01 -0.09
C PRO A 49 18.32 -2.62 -0.32
N SER A 50 18.71 -1.44 0.12
CA SER A 50 20.09 -0.94 0.01
C SER A 50 20.96 -1.27 1.22
N TYR A 51 20.43 -1.94 2.24
CA TYR A 51 21.18 -2.25 3.45
C TYR A 51 22.38 -3.15 3.15
N PRO A 52 23.59 -2.80 3.60
CA PRO A 52 24.79 -3.63 3.41
C PRO A 52 24.82 -4.75 4.44
N GLY A 53 24.09 -5.87 4.19
CA GLY A 53 23.83 -6.89 5.19
C GLY A 53 25.02 -7.74 5.62
N TYR A 54 25.92 -8.09 4.69
CA TYR A 54 27.10 -8.92 4.97
C TYR A 54 28.40 -8.17 4.66
N PRO A 55 29.47 -8.41 5.42
CA PRO A 55 30.79 -7.88 5.09
C PRO A 55 31.20 -8.25 3.67
N GLY A 56 31.41 -7.23 2.83
CA GLY A 56 31.79 -7.39 1.43
C GLY A 56 30.66 -7.46 0.42
N THR A 57 29.38 -7.49 0.86
CA THR A 57 28.21 -7.36 -0.03
C THR A 57 27.66 -5.94 0.02
N LYS A 58 27.45 -5.34 -1.16
CA LYS A 58 26.72 -4.08 -1.27
C LYS A 58 25.26 -4.39 -1.60
N ASN A 59 24.33 -3.69 -0.94
CA ASN A 59 22.90 -3.75 -1.24
C ASN A 59 22.29 -5.15 -1.12
N SER A 60 22.68 -5.95 -0.14
CA SER A 60 22.01 -7.23 0.10
C SER A 60 20.58 -7.06 0.56
N GLY A 61 20.30 -5.97 1.27
CA GLY A 61 18.98 -5.65 1.79
C GLY A 61 18.61 -6.39 3.07
N LEU A 62 17.53 -5.94 3.69
CA LEU A 62 16.89 -6.59 4.84
C LEU A 62 15.40 -6.25 4.88
N VAL A 63 14.65 -7.00 5.67
CA VAL A 63 13.29 -6.67 6.11
C VAL A 63 13.26 -6.60 7.63
N ALA A 64 12.68 -5.52 8.17
CA ALA A 64 12.41 -5.37 9.58
C ALA A 64 10.89 -5.48 9.81
N VAL A 65 10.48 -6.29 10.77
CA VAL A 65 9.10 -6.34 11.27
C VAL A 65 9.06 -5.70 12.64
N LEU A 66 8.27 -4.66 12.79
CA LEU A 66 8.09 -3.86 13.98
C LEU A 66 6.68 -4.12 14.50
N PHE A 67 6.56 -4.59 15.75
CA PHE A 67 5.26 -4.98 16.28
C PHE A 67 4.48 -3.78 16.80
N GLY A 68 3.18 -3.78 16.50
CA GLY A 68 2.20 -2.84 16.99
C GLY A 68 1.86 -3.03 18.46
N GLY A 69 1.02 -2.18 18.99
CA GLY A 69 0.53 -2.23 20.36
C GLY A 69 -0.23 -0.95 20.72
N PRO A 70 -0.85 -0.87 21.91
CA PRO A 70 -1.78 0.21 22.26
C PRO A 70 -1.18 1.62 22.23
N ASP A 71 0.15 1.74 22.24
CA ASP A 71 0.88 3.00 22.16
C ASP A 71 1.62 3.19 20.83
N GLY A 72 1.25 2.43 19.78
CA GLY A 72 1.90 2.39 18.47
C GLY A 72 3.01 1.33 18.39
N LEU A 73 4.07 1.59 17.62
CA LEU A 73 5.15 0.63 17.42
C LEU A 73 5.98 0.42 18.70
N THR A 74 6.21 -0.84 19.02
CA THR A 74 6.96 -1.23 20.23
C THR A 74 8.46 -1.31 19.96
N TYR A 75 9.28 -0.70 20.81
CA TYR A 75 10.74 -0.70 20.63
C TYR A 75 11.43 -2.01 21.08
N ASN A 76 10.80 -2.77 21.95
CA ASN A 76 11.44 -3.92 22.58
C ASN A 76 11.17 -5.24 21.84
N ARG A 77 10.32 -5.22 20.84
CA ARG A 77 9.96 -6.39 20.05
C ARG A 77 10.07 -6.05 18.56
N HIS A 78 10.94 -6.74 17.88
CA HIS A 78 11.13 -6.61 16.42
C HIS A 78 11.84 -7.84 15.89
N ILE A 79 11.73 -8.06 14.60
CA ILE A 79 12.43 -9.13 13.90
C ILE A 79 13.17 -8.54 12.71
N ILE A 80 14.45 -8.85 12.60
CA ILE A 80 15.28 -8.47 11.46
C ILE A 80 15.53 -9.71 10.60
N ARG A 81 15.14 -9.62 9.33
CA ARG A 81 15.33 -10.66 8.33
C ARG A 81 16.35 -10.19 7.30
N PRO A 82 17.61 -10.61 7.42
CA PRO A 82 18.60 -10.37 6.37
C PRO A 82 18.24 -11.18 5.13
N ALA A 83 18.77 -10.78 3.99
CA ALA A 83 18.59 -11.50 2.73
C ALA A 83 18.96 -12.99 2.88
N PRO A 84 18.07 -13.92 2.54
CA PRO A 84 18.29 -15.34 2.75
C PRO A 84 19.38 -15.89 1.82
N GLY A 85 20.26 -16.75 2.34
CA GLY A 85 21.26 -17.48 1.55
C GLY A 85 22.37 -16.63 0.94
N CYS A 86 22.61 -15.43 1.46
CA CYS A 86 23.73 -14.59 1.11
C CYS A 86 25.02 -15.18 1.69
N THR A 87 25.71 -16.02 0.95
CA THR A 87 27.05 -16.51 1.29
C THR A 87 28.08 -15.89 0.37
N ALA A 88 29.28 -15.64 0.86
CA ALA A 88 30.39 -15.18 0.03
C ALA A 88 30.63 -16.21 -1.10
N GLY A 89 30.31 -15.82 -2.35
CA GLY A 89 30.40 -16.69 -3.54
C GLY A 89 29.09 -17.35 -4.00
N GLY A 90 27.93 -17.08 -3.33
CA GLY A 90 26.60 -17.51 -3.78
C GLY A 90 25.96 -16.59 -4.82
N LEU A 91 24.71 -16.87 -5.19
CA LEU A 91 23.89 -15.99 -6.03
C LEU A 91 23.85 -14.59 -5.44
N PRO A 92 23.84 -13.54 -6.26
CA PRO A 92 23.80 -12.18 -5.76
C PRO A 92 22.52 -11.97 -4.95
N CYS A 93 22.67 -11.76 -3.65
CA CYS A 93 21.61 -11.30 -2.79
C CYS A 93 21.48 -9.80 -3.00
N GLU A 94 20.60 -9.41 -3.89
CA GLU A 94 20.43 -8.01 -4.21
C GLU A 94 19.05 -7.53 -3.80
N ALA A 95 19.02 -6.40 -3.13
CA ALA A 95 17.83 -5.62 -2.85
C ALA A 95 16.71 -6.39 -2.10
N TRP A 96 17.06 -7.24 -1.11
CA TRP A 96 16.07 -7.90 -0.28
C TRP A 96 15.16 -6.89 0.43
N GLY A 97 13.85 -7.12 0.43
CA GLY A 97 12.87 -6.16 0.93
C GLY A 97 12.52 -5.04 -0.06
N VAL A 98 12.81 -5.23 -1.37
CA VAL A 98 12.41 -4.28 -2.40
C VAL A 98 10.90 -4.23 -2.61
N ASN A 99 10.20 -5.29 -2.21
CA ASN A 99 8.74 -5.35 -2.18
C ASN A 99 8.26 -6.29 -1.08
N LEU A 100 7.13 -5.97 -0.48
CA LEU A 100 6.50 -6.65 0.64
C LEU A 100 5.02 -6.82 0.36
N SER A 101 4.44 -7.93 0.83
CA SER A 101 3.01 -8.17 0.87
C SER A 101 2.69 -9.01 2.11
N ALA A 102 1.44 -9.07 2.53
CA ALA A 102 1.01 -9.78 3.73
C ALA A 102 -0.32 -10.51 3.48
N ALA A 103 -0.40 -11.77 3.87
CA ALA A 103 -1.61 -12.58 3.77
C ALA A 103 -1.46 -13.88 4.56
N ASP A 104 -2.56 -14.51 4.94
CA ASP A 104 -2.56 -15.87 5.47
C ASP A 104 -2.39 -16.88 4.30
N VAL A 105 -1.15 -17.25 4.04
CA VAL A 105 -0.78 -18.06 2.86
C VAL A 105 -0.94 -19.56 3.14
N ASP A 106 -0.73 -19.99 4.39
CA ASP A 106 -0.82 -21.40 4.78
C ASP A 106 -2.15 -21.77 5.45
N ALA A 107 -3.07 -20.81 5.55
CA ALA A 107 -4.40 -20.95 6.14
C ALA A 107 -4.38 -21.38 7.62
N ASP A 108 -3.38 -20.93 8.36
CA ASP A 108 -3.28 -21.19 9.81
C ASP A 108 -4.03 -20.14 10.67
N GLY A 109 -4.64 -19.14 10.04
CA GLY A 109 -5.39 -18.06 10.65
C GLY A 109 -4.52 -16.88 11.10
N ARG A 110 -3.25 -16.84 10.71
CA ARG A 110 -2.32 -15.75 10.97
C ARG A 110 -1.83 -15.15 9.65
N THR A 111 -1.44 -13.93 9.71
CA THR A 111 -0.88 -13.26 8.54
C THR A 111 0.59 -13.62 8.36
N ASP A 112 0.96 -14.05 7.17
CA ASP A 112 2.34 -14.31 6.77
C ASP A 112 2.94 -13.11 6.07
N LEU A 113 4.25 -12.97 6.17
CA LEU A 113 5.00 -11.95 5.45
C LEU A 113 5.57 -12.52 4.14
N ILE A 114 5.20 -11.90 3.05
CA ILE A 114 5.74 -12.20 1.73
C ILE A 114 6.78 -11.14 1.40
N SER A 115 8.05 -11.55 1.30
CA SER A 115 9.18 -10.65 1.05
C SER A 115 9.85 -11.00 -0.27
N ARG A 116 10.31 -9.98 -0.98
CA ARG A 116 10.99 -10.15 -2.26
C ARG A 116 12.33 -9.42 -2.29
N GLY A 117 13.33 -10.10 -2.87
CA GLY A 117 14.56 -9.51 -3.38
C GLY A 117 14.53 -9.35 -4.90
N HIS A 118 15.68 -9.13 -5.50
CA HIS A 118 15.76 -8.98 -6.96
C HIS A 118 15.37 -10.25 -7.72
N TYR A 119 15.72 -11.42 -7.18
CA TYR A 119 15.51 -12.73 -7.80
C TYR A 119 14.75 -13.73 -6.94
N ASP A 120 14.51 -13.43 -5.69
CA ASP A 120 13.97 -14.33 -4.71
C ASP A 120 12.65 -13.79 -4.15
N LEU A 121 11.73 -14.69 -3.85
CA LEU A 121 10.54 -14.47 -3.04
C LEU A 121 10.57 -15.46 -1.89
N GLN A 122 10.23 -15.01 -0.71
CA GLN A 122 10.13 -15.84 0.49
C GLN A 122 8.84 -15.51 1.25
N VAL A 123 8.21 -16.56 1.78
CA VAL A 123 7.08 -16.46 2.70
C VAL A 123 7.55 -16.90 4.07
N ASP A 124 7.36 -16.04 5.05
CA ASP A 124 7.67 -16.28 6.45
C ASP A 124 6.39 -16.25 7.29
N SER A 125 6.11 -17.34 8.02
CA SER A 125 5.02 -17.47 8.98
C SER A 125 5.52 -17.31 10.40
N TRP A 126 4.62 -16.98 11.33
CA TRP A 126 4.90 -16.83 12.75
C TRP A 126 4.34 -17.99 13.53
N THR A 127 5.17 -18.62 14.35
CA THR A 127 4.80 -19.68 15.26
C THR A 127 4.98 -19.21 16.72
N SER A 128 4.44 -19.95 17.68
CA SER A 128 4.70 -19.71 19.10
C SER A 128 6.18 -19.79 19.51
N GLN A 129 7.04 -20.35 18.64
CA GLN A 129 8.49 -20.49 18.86
C GLN A 129 9.32 -19.47 18.05
N GLY A 130 8.69 -18.56 17.33
CA GLY A 130 9.32 -17.58 16.45
C GLY A 130 8.89 -17.72 15.00
N THR A 131 9.70 -17.20 14.08
CA THR A 131 9.39 -17.25 12.65
C THR A 131 9.90 -18.53 12.00
N ALA A 132 9.10 -19.09 11.10
CA ALA A 132 9.48 -20.16 10.20
C ALA A 132 9.37 -19.69 8.75
N THR A 133 10.36 -19.99 7.92
CA THR A 133 10.23 -19.82 6.47
C THR A 133 9.41 -20.96 5.92
N ILE A 134 8.21 -20.65 5.41
CA ILE A 134 7.33 -21.66 4.81
C ILE A 134 7.88 -22.04 3.44
N GLU A 135 8.26 -21.07 2.63
CA GLU A 135 8.76 -21.32 1.30
C GLU A 135 9.72 -20.22 0.81
N ARG A 136 10.62 -20.60 -0.08
CA ARG A 136 11.48 -19.70 -0.83
C ARG A 136 11.52 -20.13 -2.30
N ARG A 137 11.31 -19.15 -3.19
CA ARG A 137 11.45 -19.36 -4.64
C ARG A 137 12.51 -18.44 -5.22
N VAL A 138 13.30 -19.01 -6.11
CA VAL A 138 14.30 -18.29 -6.89
C VAL A 138 13.77 -18.16 -8.32
N TYR A 139 13.73 -16.94 -8.83
CA TYR A 139 13.25 -16.61 -10.16
C TYR A 139 14.40 -16.24 -11.09
N GLY A 140 14.22 -16.46 -12.39
CA GLY A 140 15.11 -15.87 -13.36
C GLY A 140 14.83 -14.36 -13.55
N HIS A 141 15.79 -13.62 -14.06
CA HIS A 141 15.72 -12.17 -14.29
C HIS A 141 14.48 -11.63 -15.03
N ARG A 142 13.76 -12.49 -15.74
CA ARG A 142 12.62 -12.09 -16.58
C ARG A 142 11.27 -12.46 -16.00
N THR A 143 11.24 -13.27 -14.95
CA THR A 143 10.01 -13.86 -14.40
C THR A 143 9.72 -13.44 -12.96
N ALA A 144 10.62 -12.71 -12.31
CA ALA A 144 10.37 -12.16 -10.99
C ALA A 144 9.31 -11.05 -11.09
N PRO A 145 8.22 -11.11 -10.29
CA PRO A 145 7.22 -10.05 -10.28
C PRO A 145 7.83 -8.73 -9.79
N TRP A 146 7.41 -7.59 -10.35
CA TRP A 146 7.95 -6.28 -9.96
C TRP A 146 7.33 -5.76 -8.67
N ARG A 147 6.05 -6.04 -8.46
CA ARG A 147 5.30 -5.81 -7.22
C ARG A 147 4.62 -7.10 -6.79
N LEU A 148 4.26 -7.17 -5.52
CA LEU A 148 3.47 -8.25 -4.96
C LEU A 148 2.22 -7.64 -4.36
N MET A 149 1.10 -8.28 -4.64
CA MET A 149 -0.19 -8.05 -4.01
C MET A 149 -0.69 -9.40 -3.54
N SER A 150 -1.43 -9.43 -2.45
CA SER A 150 -1.99 -10.65 -1.90
C SER A 150 -3.40 -10.40 -1.40
N GLY A 151 -4.25 -11.40 -1.54
CA GLY A 151 -5.66 -11.33 -1.17
C GLY A 151 -6.47 -12.38 -1.90
N GLN A 152 -7.77 -12.20 -1.93
CA GLN A 152 -8.69 -13.05 -2.69
C GLN A 152 -8.95 -12.39 -4.05
N PHE A 153 -8.43 -12.97 -5.12
CA PHE A 153 -8.58 -12.44 -6.49
C PHE A 153 -9.46 -13.32 -7.38
N ASP A 154 -9.82 -14.53 -6.96
CA ASP A 154 -10.66 -15.45 -7.71
C ASP A 154 -11.69 -16.17 -6.83
N ASP A 155 -12.45 -17.11 -7.39
CA ASP A 155 -13.47 -17.89 -6.66
C ASP A 155 -12.90 -19.11 -5.94
N GLN A 156 -11.57 -19.33 -5.97
CA GLN A 156 -10.97 -20.48 -5.31
C GLN A 156 -10.64 -20.16 -3.85
N PRO A 157 -10.82 -21.12 -2.95
CA PRO A 157 -10.47 -20.90 -1.55
C PRO A 157 -8.94 -20.80 -1.38
N GLY A 158 -8.52 -19.87 -0.54
CA GLY A 158 -7.12 -19.62 -0.19
C GLY A 158 -6.68 -18.23 -0.63
N THR A 159 -5.58 -17.78 -0.06
CA THR A 159 -5.02 -16.48 -0.42
C THR A 159 -4.19 -16.58 -1.69
N ASP A 160 -4.43 -15.68 -2.61
CA ASP A 160 -3.65 -15.55 -3.85
C ASP A 160 -2.51 -14.57 -3.67
N ILE A 161 -1.43 -14.80 -4.42
CA ILE A 161 -0.33 -13.85 -4.56
C ILE A 161 -0.20 -13.48 -6.02
N VAL A 162 -0.24 -12.20 -6.31
CA VAL A 162 -0.25 -11.65 -7.67
C VAL A 162 0.88 -10.66 -7.84
N GLY A 163 1.47 -10.63 -9.03
CA GLY A 163 2.46 -9.62 -9.34
C GLY A 163 2.76 -9.50 -10.83
N PRO A 164 2.90 -8.27 -11.34
CA PRO A 164 3.26 -8.03 -12.72
C PRO A 164 4.70 -8.46 -13.00
N THR A 165 4.89 -9.06 -14.17
CA THR A 165 6.19 -9.47 -14.69
C THR A 165 6.42 -8.86 -16.06
N ARG A 166 7.61 -8.98 -16.61
CA ARG A 166 7.91 -8.48 -17.96
C ARG A 166 7.03 -9.10 -19.07
N GLY A 167 6.53 -10.32 -18.85
CA GLY A 167 5.71 -11.05 -19.83
C GLY A 167 4.22 -11.02 -19.54
N GLY A 168 3.78 -10.26 -18.52
CA GLY A 168 2.40 -10.28 -18.05
C GLY A 168 2.32 -10.26 -16.53
N TYR A 169 1.35 -10.98 -15.96
CA TYR A 169 1.21 -11.12 -14.52
C TYR A 169 1.60 -12.52 -14.08
N TRP A 170 2.27 -12.61 -12.96
CA TRP A 170 2.43 -13.84 -12.23
C TRP A 170 1.29 -13.95 -11.22
N PHE A 171 0.65 -15.10 -11.17
CA PHE A 171 -0.49 -15.35 -10.31
C PHE A 171 -0.35 -16.72 -9.67
N SER A 172 -0.53 -16.84 -8.38
CA SER A 172 -0.57 -18.10 -7.65
C SER A 172 -1.96 -18.26 -7.07
N VAL A 173 -2.77 -19.07 -7.70
CA VAL A 173 -4.18 -19.31 -7.39
C VAL A 173 -4.35 -20.36 -6.29
N GLY A 174 -5.33 -20.18 -5.42
CA GLY A 174 -5.79 -21.22 -4.49
C GLY A 174 -4.80 -21.54 -3.39
N GLY A 175 -4.12 -20.53 -2.90
CA GLY A 175 -3.07 -20.64 -1.90
C GLY A 175 -1.75 -21.10 -2.49
N TRP A 176 -0.68 -20.75 -1.80
CA TRP A 176 0.71 -21.02 -2.17
C TRP A 176 1.03 -22.49 -2.48
N TYR A 177 0.31 -23.39 -1.85
CA TYR A 177 0.53 -24.84 -2.01
C TYR A 177 -0.09 -25.43 -3.28
N ASN A 178 -1.04 -24.78 -3.92
CA ASN A 178 -1.76 -25.36 -5.05
C ASN A 178 -1.11 -25.08 -6.40
N ARG A 179 0.16 -24.83 -6.44
CA ARG A 179 1.18 -24.86 -7.51
C ARG A 179 0.76 -24.55 -8.95
N SER A 180 -0.37 -23.94 -9.17
CA SER A 180 -0.71 -23.45 -10.50
C SER A 180 -0.21 -22.01 -10.65
N ALA A 181 1.10 -21.84 -10.78
CA ALA A 181 1.65 -20.60 -11.29
C ALA A 181 1.25 -20.48 -12.76
N ASN A 182 0.04 -20.05 -12.98
CA ASN A 182 -0.42 -19.68 -14.31
C ASN A 182 0.12 -18.27 -14.59
N LEU A 183 0.97 -18.16 -15.56
CA LEU A 183 1.18 -16.89 -16.28
C LEU A 183 -0.16 -16.57 -16.96
N LEU A 184 -1.04 -15.91 -16.20
CA LEU A 184 -2.23 -15.30 -16.74
C LEU A 184 -1.77 -14.00 -17.39
N PHE A 185 -1.69 -14.01 -18.58
CA PHE A 185 -1.65 -12.98 -19.57
C PHE A 185 -0.90 -13.39 -20.74
N THR A 186 -1.56 -13.31 -21.79
CA THR A 186 -1.18 -12.37 -22.76
C THR A 186 -2.11 -12.40 -23.94
N ASP A 187 -3.26 -11.99 -23.78
CA ASP A 187 -3.95 -11.64 -25.01
C ASP A 187 -3.94 -10.13 -25.26
N PHE A 188 -2.74 -9.53 -25.19
CA PHE A 188 -2.52 -8.52 -26.21
C PHE A 188 -2.38 -9.29 -27.54
N ALA A 189 -3.40 -9.26 -28.38
CA ALA A 189 -3.49 -10.02 -29.64
C ALA A 189 -2.34 -9.76 -30.66
N ASP A 190 -1.28 -9.08 -30.26
CA ASP A 190 -0.22 -8.53 -31.12
C ASP A 190 1.21 -8.70 -30.58
N ASP A 191 1.50 -9.75 -29.79
CA ASP A 191 2.83 -9.96 -29.16
C ASP A 191 3.31 -8.79 -28.26
N SER A 192 2.38 -7.97 -27.76
CA SER A 192 2.70 -6.86 -26.86
C SER A 192 3.10 -7.38 -25.48
N TYR A 193 3.89 -6.59 -24.75
CA TYR A 193 4.26 -6.87 -23.38
C TYR A 193 4.35 -5.56 -22.57
N LEU A 194 4.17 -5.65 -21.27
CA LEU A 194 4.38 -4.52 -20.36
C LEU A 194 5.86 -4.17 -20.31
N THR A 195 6.18 -2.90 -20.52
CA THR A 195 7.59 -2.47 -20.60
C THR A 195 8.16 -2.10 -19.24
N LYS A 196 7.40 -1.43 -18.43
CA LYS A 196 7.77 -1.06 -17.08
C LYS A 196 6.52 -0.67 -16.31
N GLU A 197 6.25 -1.39 -15.25
CA GLU A 197 5.29 -0.97 -14.25
C GLU A 197 5.85 0.19 -13.45
N THR A 198 5.01 1.16 -13.16
CA THR A 198 5.34 2.27 -12.27
C THR A 198 4.62 2.14 -10.95
N SER A 199 3.37 1.70 -10.94
CA SER A 199 2.57 1.50 -9.74
C SER A 199 1.48 0.45 -9.95
N ALA A 200 1.10 -0.25 -8.89
CA ALA A 200 -0.08 -1.12 -8.84
C ALA A 200 -0.71 -1.10 -7.46
N ALA A 201 -2.01 -1.32 -7.40
CA ALA A 201 -2.80 -1.45 -6.18
C ALA A 201 -3.93 -2.46 -6.40
N SER A 202 -4.44 -3.02 -5.31
CA SER A 202 -5.63 -3.88 -5.31
C SER A 202 -6.65 -3.40 -4.28
N GLY A 203 -7.93 -3.66 -4.56
CA GLY A 203 -9.07 -3.33 -3.70
C GLY A 203 -10.36 -3.88 -4.29
N ASP A 204 -11.40 -4.01 -3.49
CA ASP A 204 -12.72 -4.50 -3.88
C ASP A 204 -13.56 -3.33 -4.43
N LEU A 205 -13.43 -3.07 -5.74
CA LEU A 205 -14.08 -1.94 -6.41
C LEU A 205 -15.57 -2.18 -6.71
N ASP A 206 -16.03 -3.43 -6.73
CA ASP A 206 -17.42 -3.75 -7.05
C ASP A 206 -18.20 -4.39 -5.91
N GLY A 207 -17.54 -4.66 -4.78
CA GLY A 207 -18.18 -5.17 -3.56
C GLY A 207 -18.53 -6.65 -3.64
N ASP A 208 -17.91 -7.42 -4.54
CA ASP A 208 -18.17 -8.85 -4.69
C ASP A 208 -17.33 -9.73 -3.75
N GLY A 209 -16.41 -9.10 -3.01
CA GLY A 209 -15.50 -9.75 -2.05
C GLY A 209 -14.19 -10.23 -2.68
N LYS A 210 -13.97 -9.97 -3.95
CA LYS A 210 -12.70 -10.20 -4.63
C LYS A 210 -12.00 -8.89 -4.89
N LEU A 211 -10.69 -8.96 -5.04
CA LEU A 211 -9.89 -7.77 -5.27
C LEU A 211 -9.64 -7.56 -6.76
N GLU A 212 -9.96 -6.38 -7.27
CA GLU A 212 -9.49 -5.91 -8.56
C GLU A 212 -8.06 -5.38 -8.45
N ILE A 213 -7.37 -5.37 -9.57
CA ILE A 213 -6.00 -4.87 -9.67
C ILE A 213 -5.96 -3.70 -10.64
N ALA A 214 -5.54 -2.53 -10.17
CA ALA A 214 -5.18 -1.41 -11.03
C ALA A 214 -3.67 -1.36 -11.24
N VAL A 215 -3.25 -1.13 -12.48
CA VAL A 215 -1.84 -1.06 -12.88
C VAL A 215 -1.58 0.13 -13.76
N VAL A 216 -0.55 0.88 -13.42
CA VAL A 216 0.04 1.88 -14.32
C VAL A 216 1.27 1.28 -14.97
N ALA A 217 1.22 1.06 -16.27
CA ALA A 217 2.33 0.46 -17.02
C ALA A 217 2.41 0.99 -18.44
N GLY A 218 3.61 1.01 -19.00
CA GLY A 218 3.83 1.15 -20.44
C GLY A 218 3.54 -0.17 -21.16
N ARG A 219 3.22 -0.09 -22.45
CA ARG A 219 3.02 -1.25 -23.32
C ARG A 219 3.97 -1.18 -24.52
N HIS A 220 4.63 -2.29 -24.83
CA HIS A 220 5.37 -2.44 -26.07
C HIS A 220 4.56 -3.29 -27.05
N SER A 221 4.41 -2.83 -28.28
CA SER A 221 3.80 -3.58 -29.39
C SER A 221 4.80 -3.73 -30.54
N GLY A 222 4.51 -4.58 -31.51
CA GLY A 222 5.29 -4.68 -32.74
C GLY A 222 5.42 -3.36 -33.50
N ALA A 223 4.55 -2.38 -33.24
CA ALA A 223 4.58 -1.03 -33.78
C ALA A 223 5.42 -0.03 -32.95
N GLY A 224 5.98 -0.44 -31.82
CA GLY A 224 6.77 0.41 -30.91
C GLY A 224 6.17 0.52 -29.51
N GLU A 225 6.79 1.34 -28.63
CA GLU A 225 6.28 1.61 -27.30
C GLU A 225 5.04 2.52 -27.38
N LEU A 226 3.96 2.05 -26.75
CA LEU A 226 2.80 2.85 -26.47
C LEU A 226 2.98 3.48 -25.08
N GLY A 227 2.59 4.73 -24.94
CA GLY A 227 2.72 5.46 -23.66
C GLY A 227 2.07 4.74 -22.49
N PRO A 228 2.30 5.20 -21.26
CA PRO A 228 1.74 4.57 -20.08
C PRO A 228 0.22 4.62 -20.08
N HIS A 229 -0.38 3.54 -19.61
CA HIS A 229 -1.81 3.36 -19.49
C HIS A 229 -2.16 2.96 -18.06
N LEU A 230 -3.35 3.34 -17.62
CA LEU A 230 -4.00 2.76 -16.45
C LEU A 230 -4.87 1.60 -16.92
N TRP A 231 -4.58 0.43 -16.39
CA TRP A 231 -5.30 -0.80 -16.65
C TRP A 231 -6.04 -1.23 -15.40
N LEU A 232 -7.24 -1.79 -15.57
CA LEU A 232 -7.97 -2.50 -14.53
C LEU A 232 -8.09 -3.97 -14.93
N ILE A 233 -7.88 -4.83 -13.96
CA ILE A 233 -8.06 -6.27 -14.05
C ILE A 233 -9.12 -6.61 -13.03
N ASP A 234 -10.31 -6.89 -13.51
CA ASP A 234 -11.48 -7.25 -12.74
C ASP A 234 -11.45 -8.76 -12.38
N ASP A 235 -11.19 -9.60 -13.35
CA ASP A 235 -11.03 -11.02 -13.19
C ASP A 235 -9.73 -11.45 -13.85
N PRO A 236 -8.80 -12.11 -13.12
CA PRO A 236 -7.54 -12.54 -13.70
C PRO A 236 -7.71 -13.52 -14.87
N HIS A 237 -8.90 -14.10 -15.06
CA HIS A 237 -9.24 -14.99 -16.17
C HIS A 237 -9.92 -14.28 -17.34
N ARG A 238 -10.15 -12.96 -17.25
CA ARG A 238 -10.82 -12.16 -18.29
C ARG A 238 -9.89 -11.13 -18.91
N PRO A 239 -10.25 -10.61 -20.11
CA PRO A 239 -9.52 -9.52 -20.74
C PRO A 239 -9.47 -8.28 -19.84
N GLN A 240 -8.33 -7.61 -19.84
CA GLN A 240 -8.13 -6.36 -19.13
C GLN A 240 -8.94 -5.22 -19.70
N VAL A 241 -9.36 -4.29 -18.86
CA VAL A 241 -9.99 -3.04 -19.24
C VAL A 241 -8.98 -1.91 -19.13
N GLN A 242 -8.71 -1.22 -20.24
CA GLN A 242 -7.93 0.01 -20.22
C GLN A 242 -8.83 1.17 -19.76
N LEU A 243 -8.58 1.73 -18.57
CA LEU A 243 -9.35 2.86 -18.05
C LEU A 243 -8.96 4.18 -18.70
N THR A 244 -7.67 4.43 -18.88
CA THR A 244 -7.20 5.68 -19.50
C THR A 244 -5.79 5.57 -20.06
N THR A 245 -5.48 6.45 -21.02
CA THR A 245 -4.11 6.63 -21.54
C THR A 245 -3.47 7.78 -20.82
N LEU A 246 -2.30 7.53 -20.24
CA LEU A 246 -1.53 8.50 -19.47
C LEU A 246 -0.42 9.08 -20.37
N GLY A 247 -0.68 10.21 -21.00
CA GLY A 247 0.28 10.90 -21.86
C GLY A 247 0.08 10.66 -23.35
N SER A 248 0.84 11.41 -24.14
CA SER A 248 0.71 11.38 -25.61
C SER A 248 1.56 10.26 -26.21
N PRO A 249 1.01 9.38 -27.04
CA PRO A 249 1.78 8.34 -27.76
C PRO A 249 2.88 8.91 -28.64
N SER A 250 2.85 10.21 -28.94
CA SER A 250 3.78 10.87 -29.86
C SER A 250 5.20 11.12 -29.29
N THR A 251 5.44 10.85 -28.02
CA THR A 251 6.77 11.08 -27.40
C THR A 251 7.70 9.86 -27.47
N CYS A 252 7.21 8.73 -27.96
CA CYS A 252 7.95 7.48 -28.09
C CYS A 252 8.16 7.13 -29.57
N THR A 253 8.91 7.94 -30.30
CA THR A 253 9.07 7.76 -31.76
C THR A 253 10.28 6.94 -32.19
N SER A 254 11.06 6.39 -31.27
CA SER A 254 12.20 5.54 -31.60
C SER A 254 12.18 4.29 -30.73
N PRO A 255 12.43 3.08 -31.30
CA PRO A 255 12.63 1.91 -30.47
C PRO A 255 13.85 2.20 -29.58
N PRO A 256 13.69 2.20 -28.26
CA PRO A 256 14.81 2.49 -27.39
C PRO A 256 15.82 1.34 -27.52
N SER A 257 17.05 1.71 -27.78
CA SER A 257 18.16 0.83 -27.41
C SER A 257 17.96 0.48 -25.93
N TYR A 258 18.11 -0.78 -25.58
CA TYR A 258 17.95 -1.33 -24.23
C TYR A 258 18.44 -0.36 -23.15
N GLY A 259 17.51 0.23 -22.39
CA GLY A 259 17.83 1.13 -21.26
C GLY A 259 17.33 2.58 -21.35
N GLN A 260 16.86 3.05 -22.50
CA GLN A 260 16.24 4.39 -22.60
C GLN A 260 14.76 4.22 -22.97
N GLY A 261 13.92 4.09 -21.95
CA GLY A 261 12.48 3.96 -22.12
C GLY A 261 11.80 5.29 -22.42
N CYS A 262 10.57 5.21 -22.91
CA CYS A 262 9.62 6.33 -22.92
C CYS A 262 9.63 7.08 -21.57
N PRO A 263 9.25 8.37 -21.55
CA PRO A 263 9.06 9.08 -20.30
C PRO A 263 8.26 8.20 -19.35
N LYS A 264 8.83 7.94 -18.18
CA LYS A 264 8.19 7.10 -17.16
C LYS A 264 6.81 7.69 -16.88
N ALA A 265 5.77 6.86 -16.89
CA ALA A 265 4.61 7.20 -16.11
C ALA A 265 5.11 7.41 -14.68
N ASP A 266 4.90 8.57 -14.13
CA ASP A 266 5.18 8.88 -12.74
C ASP A 266 3.92 8.78 -11.88
N SER A 267 2.84 8.20 -12.47
CA SER A 267 1.57 8.03 -11.76
C SER A 267 1.66 6.91 -10.74
N GLU A 268 1.08 7.17 -9.58
CA GLU A 268 0.93 6.23 -8.48
C GLU A 268 -0.56 5.92 -8.29
N VAL A 269 -0.88 4.68 -7.93
CA VAL A 269 -2.25 4.24 -7.63
C VAL A 269 -2.35 3.67 -6.22
N ALA A 270 -3.51 3.87 -5.60
CA ALA A 270 -3.93 3.27 -4.34
C ALA A 270 -5.44 3.04 -4.37
N MET A 271 -5.96 2.15 -3.54
CA MET A 271 -7.39 1.89 -3.42
C MET A 271 -7.85 2.01 -1.98
N GLY A 272 -9.12 2.37 -1.79
CA GLY A 272 -9.80 2.46 -0.52
C GLY A 272 -11.09 3.27 -0.65
N ASN A 273 -12.02 3.09 0.27
CA ASN A 273 -13.37 3.63 0.22
C ASN A 273 -13.41 5.12 0.62
N VAL A 274 -13.09 6.03 -0.31
CA VAL A 274 -12.99 7.49 -0.08
C VAL A 274 -14.36 8.13 0.14
N ASN A 275 -15.41 7.56 -0.46
CA ASN A 275 -16.77 8.11 -0.42
C ASN A 275 -17.69 7.39 0.58
N GLY A 276 -17.25 6.31 1.23
CA GLY A 276 -17.98 5.59 2.29
C GLY A 276 -19.18 4.78 1.78
N ASP A 277 -19.22 4.39 0.51
CA ASP A 277 -20.34 3.67 -0.09
C ASP A 277 -20.22 2.13 0.03
N GLY A 278 -19.12 1.64 0.59
CA GLY A 278 -18.86 0.23 0.82
C GLY A 278 -18.09 -0.45 -0.30
N HIS A 279 -17.69 0.30 -1.34
CA HIS A 279 -16.80 -0.15 -2.40
C HIS A 279 -15.48 0.61 -2.27
N ASP A 280 -14.37 -0.04 -2.60
CA ASP A 280 -13.12 0.67 -2.72
C ASP A 280 -13.14 1.59 -3.95
N ASP A 281 -12.46 2.73 -3.85
CA ASP A 281 -12.27 3.68 -4.93
C ASP A 281 -10.84 3.61 -5.43
N LEU A 282 -10.64 3.74 -6.73
CA LEU A 282 -9.32 3.81 -7.32
C LEU A 282 -8.84 5.26 -7.35
N VAL A 283 -7.76 5.53 -6.64
CA VAL A 283 -7.11 6.83 -6.57
C VAL A 283 -5.82 6.81 -7.38
N MET A 284 -5.66 7.78 -8.29
CA MET A 284 -4.43 7.96 -9.06
C MET A 284 -3.87 9.35 -8.85
N LEU A 285 -2.59 9.41 -8.45
CA LEU A 285 -1.77 10.62 -8.39
C LEU A 285 -0.84 10.64 -9.59
N THR A 286 -0.82 11.73 -10.35
CA THR A 286 0.16 11.97 -11.41
C THR A 286 1.04 13.18 -11.04
N PRO A 287 2.21 12.95 -10.43
CA PRO A 287 3.10 14.02 -9.96
C PRO A 287 3.47 15.04 -11.03
N SER A 288 3.84 14.61 -12.24
CA SER A 288 4.28 15.50 -13.32
C SER A 288 3.25 16.56 -13.74
N THR A 289 1.96 16.29 -13.50
CA THR A 289 0.86 17.22 -13.79
C THR A 289 0.19 17.76 -12.53
N ALA A 290 0.67 17.37 -11.34
CA ALA A 290 0.04 17.66 -10.05
C ALA A 290 -1.47 17.29 -10.02
N SER A 291 -1.84 16.19 -10.67
CA SER A 291 -3.24 15.77 -10.83
C SER A 291 -3.57 14.62 -9.90
N LEU A 292 -4.70 14.74 -9.19
CA LEU A 292 -5.33 13.67 -8.44
C LEU A 292 -6.66 13.32 -9.09
N GLN A 293 -6.87 12.04 -9.37
CA GLN A 293 -8.08 11.51 -9.97
C GLN A 293 -8.62 10.35 -9.13
N VAL A 294 -9.96 10.24 -9.04
CA VAL A 294 -10.64 9.17 -8.32
C VAL A 294 -11.71 8.56 -9.21
N TRP A 295 -11.66 7.26 -9.40
CA TRP A 295 -12.71 6.44 -10.00
C TRP A 295 -13.48 5.76 -8.86
N TYR A 296 -14.74 6.15 -8.67
CA TYR A 296 -15.56 5.55 -7.61
C TYR A 296 -15.96 4.12 -7.96
N GLY A 297 -15.75 3.24 -6.99
CA GLY A 297 -16.22 1.86 -7.01
C GLY A 297 -17.74 1.79 -6.99
N ARG A 298 -18.31 0.69 -7.41
CA ARG A 298 -19.74 0.39 -7.40
C ARG A 298 -19.98 -1.02 -7.93
N ALA A 299 -21.11 -1.63 -7.58
CA ALA A 299 -21.47 -3.01 -7.96
C ALA A 299 -21.42 -3.35 -9.47
N THR A 300 -21.20 -2.40 -10.35
CA THR A 300 -21.02 -2.62 -11.80
C THR A 300 -19.59 -2.33 -12.27
N GLY A 301 -18.66 -2.26 -11.33
CA GLY A 301 -17.28 -1.82 -11.57
C GLY A 301 -17.18 -0.30 -11.75
N PRO A 302 -15.98 0.27 -11.73
CA PRO A 302 -15.76 1.71 -11.85
C PRO A 302 -16.14 2.22 -13.25
N SER A 303 -16.40 3.53 -13.33
CA SER A 303 -16.65 4.19 -14.62
C SER A 303 -15.38 4.24 -15.48
N SER A 304 -15.55 4.34 -16.81
CA SER A 304 -14.43 4.53 -17.76
C SER A 304 -13.73 5.89 -17.62
N ALA A 305 -14.33 6.83 -16.89
CA ALA A 305 -13.76 8.15 -16.61
C ALA A 305 -13.78 8.42 -15.10
N PRO A 306 -12.82 9.21 -14.57
CA PRO A 306 -12.80 9.54 -13.15
C PRO A 306 -14.06 10.32 -12.76
N GLY A 307 -14.63 9.99 -11.60
CA GLY A 307 -15.74 10.71 -10.99
C GLY A 307 -15.29 12.01 -10.30
N TYR A 308 -13.99 12.10 -9.95
CA TYR A 308 -13.38 13.27 -9.35
C TYR A 308 -12.01 13.54 -9.97
N THR A 309 -11.72 14.81 -10.24
CA THR A 309 -10.39 15.25 -10.72
C THR A 309 -10.07 16.61 -10.11
N VAL A 310 -8.86 16.76 -9.58
CA VAL A 310 -8.40 18.02 -9.01
C VAL A 310 -6.94 18.28 -9.38
N ASP A 311 -6.62 19.54 -9.64
CA ASP A 311 -5.26 20.05 -9.77
C ASP A 311 -4.73 20.42 -8.37
N LEU A 312 -3.66 19.75 -7.96
CA LEU A 312 -2.99 19.97 -6.68
C LEU A 312 -1.92 21.07 -6.72
N SER A 313 -1.71 21.73 -7.84
CA SER A 313 -0.64 22.74 -8.01
C SER A 313 -0.71 23.89 -7.02
N SER A 314 -1.90 24.15 -6.45
CA SER A 314 -2.09 25.12 -5.38
C SER A 314 -1.62 24.62 -4.00
N LEU A 315 -1.42 23.33 -3.82
CA LEU A 315 -0.98 22.68 -2.56
C LEU A 315 0.49 22.30 -2.60
N ALA A 316 0.93 21.75 -3.72
CA ALA A 316 2.32 21.38 -3.99
C ALA A 316 2.58 21.45 -5.48
N THR A 317 3.78 21.90 -5.87
CA THR A 317 4.14 21.90 -7.29
C THR A 317 4.39 20.48 -7.80
N SER A 318 4.26 20.26 -9.10
CA SER A 318 4.58 18.97 -9.72
C SER A 318 6.02 18.51 -9.46
N ALA A 319 6.96 19.47 -9.25
CA ALA A 319 8.34 19.17 -8.92
C ALA A 319 8.52 18.66 -7.48
N GLU A 320 7.58 18.96 -6.58
CA GLU A 320 7.63 18.59 -5.17
C GLU A 320 6.99 17.24 -4.87
N LEU A 321 5.96 16.85 -5.65
CA LEU A 321 5.28 15.59 -5.47
C LEU A 321 6.23 14.39 -5.68
N GLY A 322 6.03 13.37 -4.88
CA GLY A 322 6.79 12.13 -4.89
C GLY A 322 5.90 10.89 -5.07
N PRO A 323 6.47 9.70 -4.97
CA PRO A 323 5.75 8.45 -5.18
C PRO A 323 4.91 8.00 -3.96
N GLY A 324 4.90 8.76 -2.88
CA GLY A 324 4.13 8.41 -1.68
C GLY A 324 2.64 8.64 -1.93
N LEU A 325 1.85 7.56 -1.96
CA LEU A 325 0.39 7.58 -2.01
C LEU A 325 -0.14 6.43 -1.17
N ALA A 326 -1.10 6.72 -0.29
CA ALA A 326 -1.86 5.72 0.45
C ALA A 326 -3.30 6.19 0.64
N VAL A 327 -4.23 5.27 0.80
CA VAL A 327 -5.65 5.51 1.06
C VAL A 327 -6.08 4.63 2.23
N GLY A 328 -6.76 5.18 3.22
CA GLY A 328 -7.24 4.46 4.39
C GLY A 328 -7.94 5.38 5.38
N ASP A 329 -8.81 4.82 6.22
CA ASP A 329 -9.56 5.57 7.23
C ASP A 329 -8.66 5.91 8.42
N VAL A 330 -8.18 7.15 8.46
CA VAL A 330 -7.29 7.68 9.51
C VAL A 330 -8.07 8.19 10.71
N ASN A 331 -9.33 8.52 10.52
CA ASN A 331 -10.11 9.21 11.55
C ASN A 331 -11.25 8.35 12.13
N GLY A 332 -11.53 7.17 11.56
CA GLY A 332 -12.56 6.24 12.01
C GLY A 332 -13.97 6.68 11.67
N ASP A 333 -14.16 7.53 10.64
CA ASP A 333 -15.48 8.03 10.25
C ASP A 333 -16.11 7.25 9.08
N GLY A 334 -15.40 6.25 8.55
CA GLY A 334 -15.84 5.38 7.47
C GLY A 334 -15.58 5.93 6.07
N TRP A 335 -14.91 7.07 5.93
CA TRP A 335 -14.41 7.64 4.68
C TRP A 335 -12.89 7.62 4.68
N ALA A 336 -12.29 6.94 3.72
CA ALA A 336 -10.84 6.86 3.66
C ALA A 336 -10.20 8.21 3.32
N GLU A 337 -9.16 8.59 4.05
CA GLU A 337 -8.29 9.69 3.71
C GLU A 337 -7.35 9.33 2.57
N ILE A 338 -7.03 10.32 1.72
CA ILE A 338 -5.98 10.22 0.73
C ILE A 338 -4.72 10.90 1.27
N VAL A 339 -3.64 10.13 1.42
CA VAL A 339 -2.37 10.61 1.94
C VAL A 339 -1.34 10.67 0.83
N ILE A 340 -0.82 11.87 0.56
CA ILE A 340 0.07 12.15 -0.58
C ILE A 340 1.42 12.66 -0.08
N GLY A 341 2.50 12.06 -0.57
CA GLY A 341 3.87 12.50 -0.31
C GLY A 341 4.34 13.58 -1.29
N ALA A 342 4.85 14.66 -0.73
CA ALA A 342 5.60 15.69 -1.45
C ALA A 342 7.09 15.60 -1.05
N SER A 343 7.72 14.45 -1.34
CA SER A 343 9.05 14.09 -0.83
C SER A 343 10.18 15.00 -1.31
N LYS A 344 9.93 15.82 -2.33
CA LYS A 344 10.89 16.81 -2.85
C LYS A 344 10.56 18.24 -2.40
N ALA A 345 9.54 18.42 -1.54
CA ALA A 345 9.14 19.73 -1.06
C ALA A 345 10.28 20.42 -0.30
N THR A 346 10.39 21.73 -0.51
CA THR A 346 11.28 22.58 0.29
C THR A 346 10.55 23.00 1.56
N VAL A 347 11.07 22.60 2.71
CA VAL A 347 10.51 22.91 4.03
C VAL A 347 11.52 23.74 4.83
N SER A 348 11.08 24.86 5.39
CA SER A 348 11.93 25.78 6.18
C SER A 348 13.24 26.18 5.50
N GLY A 349 13.23 26.27 4.15
CA GLY A 349 14.41 26.59 3.35
C GLY A 349 15.32 25.39 3.02
N HIS A 350 14.97 24.19 3.45
CA HIS A 350 15.69 22.95 3.16
C HIS A 350 15.10 22.24 1.94
N SER A 351 15.87 22.20 0.85
CA SER A 351 15.45 21.54 -0.40
C SER A 351 15.30 20.02 -0.22
N GLU A 352 14.29 19.42 -0.84
CA GLU A 352 13.98 17.98 -0.74
C GLU A 352 13.87 17.47 0.71
N ALA A 353 13.48 18.33 1.66
CA ALA A 353 13.23 17.88 3.03
C ALA A 353 11.97 17.01 3.11
N GLY A 354 10.98 17.34 2.30
CA GLY A 354 9.76 16.56 2.12
C GLY A 354 8.62 16.92 3.07
N ALA A 355 7.41 16.65 2.61
CA ALA A 355 6.16 16.88 3.32
C ALA A 355 5.13 15.80 2.96
N VAL A 356 4.04 15.74 3.72
CA VAL A 356 2.89 14.87 3.47
C VAL A 356 1.62 15.68 3.57
N MET A 357 0.67 15.44 2.68
CA MET A 357 -0.69 15.97 2.73
C MET A 357 -1.66 14.87 3.11
N VAL A 358 -2.52 15.12 4.08
CA VAL A 358 -3.62 14.23 4.47
C VAL A 358 -4.92 14.90 4.07
N ILE A 359 -5.62 14.33 3.09
CA ILE A 359 -6.83 14.88 2.49
C ILE A 359 -8.02 14.05 2.94
N PRO A 360 -8.95 14.60 3.73
CA PRO A 360 -10.11 13.85 4.21
C PRO A 360 -11.03 13.41 3.07
N GLY A 361 -11.55 12.17 3.20
CA GLY A 361 -12.68 11.68 2.43
C GLY A 361 -14.01 12.30 2.84
N SER A 362 -15.05 12.06 2.09
CA SER A 362 -16.43 12.39 2.42
C SER A 362 -17.41 11.71 1.46
N ALA A 363 -18.70 11.65 1.78
CA ALA A 363 -19.75 11.13 0.89
C ALA A 363 -19.78 11.76 -0.53
N THR A 364 -19.05 12.83 -0.78
CA THR A 364 -18.92 13.47 -2.10
C THR A 364 -17.51 13.41 -2.67
N GLY A 365 -16.63 12.66 -2.02
CA GLY A 365 -15.23 12.49 -2.39
C GLY A 365 -14.25 13.35 -1.58
N PRO A 366 -13.02 13.54 -2.04
CA PRO A 366 -11.94 14.19 -1.30
C PRO A 366 -12.23 15.66 -0.98
N VAL A 367 -11.93 16.10 0.26
CA VAL A 367 -12.17 17.47 0.74
C VAL A 367 -10.85 18.26 0.81
N ILE A 368 -10.34 18.70 -0.34
CA ILE A 368 -9.04 19.38 -0.46
C ILE A 368 -8.88 20.59 0.50
N LYS A 369 -9.94 21.35 0.72
CA LYS A 369 -9.90 22.53 1.61
C LYS A 369 -9.66 22.20 3.09
N ARG A 370 -9.78 20.93 3.48
CA ARG A 370 -9.54 20.43 4.84
C ARG A 370 -8.23 19.67 4.95
N ALA A 371 -7.42 19.66 3.89
CA ALA A 371 -6.17 18.96 3.89
C ALA A 371 -5.23 19.47 4.99
N GLN A 372 -4.58 18.53 5.70
CA GLN A 372 -3.51 18.82 6.65
C GLN A 372 -2.17 18.70 5.94
N LEU A 373 -1.23 19.57 6.27
CA LEU A 373 0.17 19.47 5.85
C LEU A 373 1.00 19.00 7.03
N VAL A 374 1.77 17.94 6.82
CA VAL A 374 2.67 17.35 7.81
C VAL A 374 4.10 17.47 7.29
N THR A 375 4.96 18.02 8.10
CA THR A 375 6.40 18.09 7.87
C THR A 375 7.14 17.57 9.10
N GLN A 376 8.44 17.39 9.03
CA GLN A 376 9.23 17.05 10.20
C GLN A 376 9.29 18.21 11.23
N ASP A 377 9.02 19.45 10.79
CA ASP A 377 9.00 20.64 11.64
C ASP A 377 7.62 20.93 12.25
N GLY A 378 6.57 20.19 11.85
CA GLY A 378 5.24 20.32 12.44
C GLY A 378 4.09 19.97 11.54
N ILE A 379 2.87 20.05 12.11
CA ILE A 379 1.59 19.74 11.47
C ILE A 379 0.70 20.99 11.49
N GLY A 380 0.06 21.26 10.36
CA GLY A 380 -0.88 22.37 10.24
C GLY A 380 -1.74 22.30 8.97
N PRO A 381 -2.62 23.29 8.74
CA PRO A 381 -3.37 23.38 7.49
C PRO A 381 -2.44 23.68 6.32
N VAL A 382 -2.77 23.17 5.14
CA VAL A 382 -2.01 23.49 3.92
C VAL A 382 -2.02 24.98 3.65
N GLY A 383 -0.85 25.56 3.39
CA GLY A 383 -0.68 27.01 3.19
C GLY A 383 -0.76 27.86 4.47
N GLY A 384 -0.89 27.24 5.65
CA GLY A 384 -0.91 27.87 6.96
C GLY A 384 0.37 27.69 7.76
N THR A 385 0.34 28.18 9.01
CA THR A 385 1.43 27.95 9.96
C THR A 385 1.26 26.59 10.64
N ALA A 386 2.36 25.88 10.92
CA ALA A 386 2.32 24.67 11.72
C ALA A 386 1.73 24.95 13.11
N LEU A 387 0.79 24.10 13.52
CA LEU A 387 0.09 24.25 14.81
C LEU A 387 0.82 23.55 15.96
N ALA A 388 1.56 22.50 15.64
CA ALA A 388 2.30 21.68 16.61
C ALA A 388 3.46 20.94 15.91
N ASP A 389 4.41 20.48 16.70
CA ASP A 389 5.54 19.64 16.26
C ASP A 389 5.57 18.33 17.05
N PRO A 390 4.67 17.35 16.73
CA PRO A 390 4.59 16.10 17.46
C PRO A 390 5.71 15.11 17.09
N ILE A 391 6.35 15.27 15.93
CA ILE A 391 7.43 14.38 15.46
C ILE A 391 8.73 14.70 16.20
N ALA A 392 8.90 15.95 16.63
CA ALA A 392 10.09 16.47 17.34
C ALA A 392 11.39 16.21 16.57
N GLU A 393 11.33 16.29 15.25
CA GLU A 393 12.46 16.15 14.34
C GLU A 393 12.61 17.44 13.52
N GLN A 394 13.80 17.68 13.02
CA GLN A 394 14.05 18.85 12.16
C GLN A 394 14.18 18.43 10.71
N SER A 395 13.54 19.16 9.82
CA SER A 395 13.75 19.07 8.39
C SER A 395 15.19 19.39 8.03
N LYS A 396 15.80 18.55 7.18
CA LYS A 396 17.15 18.79 6.63
C LYS A 396 17.11 18.58 5.11
N PRO A 397 18.05 19.20 4.39
CA PRO A 397 18.12 19.03 2.94
C PRO A 397 18.26 17.55 2.56
N GLY A 398 17.41 17.08 1.64
CA GLY A 398 17.46 15.75 1.09
C GLY A 398 16.89 14.64 1.97
N ASP A 399 16.20 14.92 3.07
CA ASP A 399 15.60 13.92 3.97
C ASP A 399 14.52 13.07 3.27
N ARG A 400 13.79 13.66 2.32
CA ARG A 400 12.73 13.04 1.51
C ARG A 400 11.59 12.45 2.33
N PHE A 401 11.16 13.15 3.35
CA PHE A 401 9.96 12.79 4.13
C PHE A 401 8.73 12.69 3.22
N GLY A 402 7.97 11.59 3.31
CA GLY A 402 6.85 11.31 2.41
C GLY A 402 7.23 10.52 1.15
N GLN A 403 8.45 9.97 1.06
CA GLN A 403 8.82 9.14 -0.09
C GLN A 403 8.10 7.79 -0.11
N ALA A 404 7.86 7.19 1.04
CA ALA A 404 7.02 6.02 1.21
C ALA A 404 5.97 6.30 2.28
N ILE A 405 4.74 5.84 2.06
CA ILE A 405 3.61 6.05 2.96
C ILE A 405 2.80 4.76 3.00
N THR A 406 2.34 4.38 4.19
CA THR A 406 1.31 3.35 4.38
C THR A 406 0.39 3.77 5.51
N ILE A 407 -0.81 3.18 5.57
CA ILE A 407 -1.81 3.41 6.61
C ILE A 407 -2.21 2.04 7.17
N THR A 408 -2.14 1.88 8.49
CA THR A 408 -2.60 0.68 9.18
C THR A 408 -2.93 1.01 10.62
N ASP A 409 -3.96 0.36 11.18
CA ASP A 409 -4.34 0.50 12.60
C ASP A 409 -3.38 -0.28 13.49
N LEU A 410 -2.28 0.36 13.88
CA LEU A 410 -1.25 -0.22 14.75
C LEU A 410 -1.71 -0.34 16.20
N THR A 411 -2.70 0.48 16.60
CA THR A 411 -3.14 0.62 18.00
C THR A 411 -4.39 -0.17 18.31
N GLY A 412 -5.09 -0.70 17.31
CA GLY A 412 -6.33 -1.43 17.45
C GLY A 412 -7.53 -0.56 17.87
N ASP A 413 -7.45 0.77 17.66
CA ASP A 413 -8.50 1.71 18.07
C ASP A 413 -9.53 2.02 16.96
N GLY A 414 -9.39 1.38 15.79
CA GLY A 414 -10.26 1.54 14.63
C GLY A 414 -9.91 2.75 13.76
N LYS A 415 -8.76 3.39 13.99
CA LYS A 415 -8.22 4.47 13.18
C LYS A 415 -6.85 4.09 12.62
N GLY A 416 -6.64 4.40 11.36
CA GLY A 416 -5.36 4.12 10.74
C GLY A 416 -4.27 5.10 11.17
N GLU A 417 -3.12 4.60 11.61
CA GLU A 417 -1.92 5.41 11.72
C GLU A 417 -1.32 5.64 10.35
N VAL A 418 -0.90 6.89 10.09
CA VAL A 418 -0.15 7.23 8.88
C VAL A 418 1.34 7.06 9.15
N ILE A 419 1.95 6.06 8.51
CA ILE A 419 3.39 5.79 8.62
C ILE A 419 4.09 6.44 7.43
N VAL A 420 5.04 7.31 7.73
CA VAL A 420 5.76 8.12 6.74
C VAL A 420 7.25 7.83 6.78
N GLY A 421 7.81 7.45 5.64
CA GLY A 421 9.23 7.22 5.48
C GLY A 421 10.00 8.48 5.07
N ALA A 422 11.16 8.69 5.69
CA ALA A 422 12.20 9.64 5.29
C ALA A 422 13.53 8.89 5.06
N PRO A 423 13.67 8.15 3.95
CA PRO A 423 14.76 7.19 3.79
C PRO A 423 16.15 7.82 3.69
N ALA A 424 16.24 9.07 3.27
CA ALA A 424 17.51 9.75 3.17
C ALA A 424 17.92 10.53 4.44
N LYS A 425 17.06 10.56 5.47
CA LYS A 425 17.32 11.16 6.77
C LYS A 425 18.64 10.67 7.36
N ASN A 426 19.36 11.57 8.04
CA ASN A 426 20.63 11.28 8.72
C ASN A 426 21.69 10.65 7.79
N GLY A 427 21.83 11.18 6.57
CA GLY A 427 22.81 10.72 5.58
C GLY A 427 22.49 9.35 4.97
N GLY A 428 21.20 9.01 4.85
CA GLY A 428 20.72 7.76 4.28
C GLY A 428 20.57 6.63 5.30
N SER A 429 20.66 6.90 6.59
CA SER A 429 20.26 5.93 7.62
C SER A 429 18.75 5.67 7.57
N GLY A 430 17.99 6.72 7.36
CA GLY A 430 16.55 6.70 7.26
C GLY A 430 15.82 6.91 8.60
N MET A 431 14.51 7.10 8.50
CA MET A 431 13.60 7.29 9.64
C MET A 431 12.17 6.97 9.20
N LEU A 432 11.35 6.54 10.16
CA LEU A 432 9.90 6.54 10.04
C LEU A 432 9.30 7.55 11.02
N ALA A 433 8.19 8.17 10.64
CA ALA A 433 7.28 8.83 11.56
C ALA A 433 5.96 8.07 11.57
N VAL A 434 5.43 7.77 12.76
CA VAL A 434 4.09 7.24 12.98
C VAL A 434 3.22 8.39 13.47
N LEU A 435 2.24 8.76 12.67
CA LEU A 435 1.27 9.83 12.95
C LEU A 435 -0.03 9.16 13.34
N PHE A 436 -0.42 9.31 14.60
CA PHE A 436 -1.63 8.67 15.12
C PHE A 436 -2.90 9.28 14.54
N GLY A 437 -3.84 8.41 14.19
CA GLY A 437 -5.16 8.80 13.75
C GLY A 437 -6.00 9.46 14.85
N SER A 438 -6.93 10.34 14.46
CA SER A 438 -7.87 10.99 15.37
C SER A 438 -9.15 11.36 14.63
N ALA A 439 -10.25 11.59 15.35
CA ALA A 439 -11.52 11.99 14.76
C ALA A 439 -11.49 13.23 13.82
N THR A 440 -10.36 13.89 13.67
CA THR A 440 -10.19 15.07 12.80
C THR A 440 -9.04 14.94 11.80
N GLY A 441 -8.51 13.74 11.60
CA GLY A 441 -7.32 13.44 10.81
C GLY A 441 -6.16 13.00 11.71
N VAL A 442 -4.91 13.30 11.35
CA VAL A 442 -3.76 12.95 12.21
C VAL A 442 -3.69 13.85 13.45
N LEU A 443 -3.28 13.25 14.59
CA LEU A 443 -3.07 13.97 15.83
C LEU A 443 -1.93 14.99 15.68
N THR A 444 -2.15 16.18 16.23
CA THR A 444 -1.15 17.24 16.27
C THR A 444 -0.33 17.26 17.57
N SER A 445 -0.61 16.35 18.52
CA SER A 445 -0.02 16.36 19.86
C SER A 445 1.00 15.27 20.09
N THR A 446 0.90 14.16 19.37
CA THR A 446 1.76 12.97 19.57
C THR A 446 2.09 12.32 18.22
N ALA A 447 3.34 11.88 18.09
CA ALA A 447 3.83 11.04 17.01
C ALA A 447 5.02 10.21 17.52
N GLN A 448 5.39 9.17 16.78
CA GLN A 448 6.62 8.42 17.08
C GLN A 448 7.64 8.65 15.94
N ALA A 449 8.87 9.03 16.31
CA ALA A 449 10.01 9.04 15.39
C ALA A 449 10.82 7.74 15.59
N ILE A 450 10.90 6.93 14.55
CA ILE A 450 11.52 5.60 14.59
C ILE A 450 12.83 5.63 13.81
N HIS A 451 13.93 5.53 14.54
CA HIS A 451 15.27 5.46 13.95
C HIS A 451 15.79 4.02 13.92
N PRO A 452 16.39 3.58 12.81
CA PRO A 452 16.89 2.22 12.66
C PRO A 452 17.95 1.83 13.69
N SER A 453 18.69 2.80 14.22
CA SER A 453 19.69 2.58 15.29
C SER A 453 19.10 1.96 16.56
N ARG A 454 17.82 2.20 16.86
CA ARG A 454 17.14 1.58 18.00
C ARG A 454 16.99 0.06 17.87
N TYR A 455 17.07 -0.44 16.63
CA TYR A 455 16.98 -1.86 16.30
C TYR A 455 18.35 -2.47 15.96
N GLY A 456 19.43 -1.75 16.28
CA GLY A 456 20.80 -2.21 15.98
C GLY A 456 21.19 -2.07 14.50
N LEU A 457 20.36 -1.38 13.70
CA LEU A 457 20.62 -1.14 12.30
C LEU A 457 21.39 0.17 12.12
N ASN A 458 22.71 0.09 12.20
CA ASN A 458 23.60 1.24 12.18
C ASN A 458 24.31 1.36 10.82
N SER A 459 23.57 1.75 9.78
CA SER A 459 24.15 1.99 8.46
C SER A 459 23.70 3.33 7.88
N THR A 460 24.67 4.12 7.41
CA THR A 460 24.40 5.39 6.71
C THR A 460 23.81 5.19 5.29
N GLN A 461 23.63 3.97 4.85
CA GLN A 461 23.05 3.62 3.52
C GLN A 461 21.92 2.60 3.64
N ALA A 462 21.27 2.52 4.82
CA ALA A 462 20.16 1.62 5.04
C ALA A 462 18.90 2.03 4.26
N TYR A 463 18.71 3.33 4.06
CA TYR A 463 17.50 3.93 3.49
C TYR A 463 16.23 3.37 4.13
N PHE A 464 16.29 3.21 5.46
CA PHE A 464 15.20 2.67 6.26
C PHE A 464 13.94 3.52 6.10
N GLY A 465 12.80 2.89 5.86
CA GLY A 465 11.55 3.59 5.53
C GLY A 465 11.42 3.95 4.04
N GLY A 466 12.28 3.43 3.18
CA GLY A 466 12.14 3.60 1.72
C GLY A 466 11.12 2.64 1.08
N VAL A 467 10.84 1.52 1.73
CA VAL A 467 9.82 0.54 1.34
C VAL A 467 9.00 0.18 2.57
N LEU A 468 7.69 0.33 2.47
CA LEU A 468 6.72 -0.03 3.50
C LEU A 468 5.77 -1.07 2.93
N LEU A 469 5.30 -1.97 3.78
CA LEU A 469 4.19 -2.86 3.47
C LEU A 469 2.94 -2.00 3.21
N LYS A 470 2.25 -2.27 2.09
CA LYS A 470 1.02 -1.58 1.67
C LYS A 470 -0.13 -2.57 1.65
#